data_be829ea6c8b315b4e4bd07deb1ecb552
#
_entry.id   be829ea6c8b315b4e4bd07deb1ecb552
#
_cell.length_a   1.000
_cell.length_b   1.000
_cell.length_c   1.000
_cell.angle_alpha   90.00
_cell.angle_beta   90.00
_cell.angle_gamma   90.00
#
_symmetry.space_group_name_H-M   'P 1'
#
loop_
_entity.id
_entity.type
_entity.pdbx_description
1 polymer ?
#
loop_
_entity_poly.entity_id
_entity_poly.type
_entity_poly.pdbx_seq_one_letter_code
_entity_poly.pdbx_strand_id
1 'polypeptide(L)'
;SADLAASTKQIVSNETYTSKNRSGQSIEFGIREHSMAAVVNGINLHSNLFAYGSTFLVFSDYMRPSIRLASLMKISSSFIFTHDSIYLGEDGPTHQPVEHLMSLRLIPDLDVIRPSNSIEMLHSYRYLFSNTKNPKVLSLTRQNLENLDFSVEYEEFLNGGYVVSGGDEITIFASGSELNLAFALKKNLSEYSVRIVSVPILNKLNPEKAASLKNSKFTFSLELGKSV
;
A
#
# COMPACT_ATOMS: atom_id res chain seq x y z
N SER A 1 10.33 -1.78 -13.83
CA SER A 1 9.48 -0.59 -13.72
C SER A 1 8.86 -0.22 -15.06
N ALA A 2 7.68 0.39 -15.04
CA ALA A 2 7.06 0.97 -16.23
C ALA A 2 7.35 2.47 -16.27
N ASP A 3 8.43 2.86 -16.95
CA ASP A 3 8.89 4.21 -17.27
C ASP A 3 9.21 5.17 -16.09
N LEU A 4 8.93 4.79 -14.87
CA LEU A 4 9.03 5.64 -13.68
C LEU A 4 10.06 5.16 -12.64
N ALA A 5 11.09 4.42 -13.07
CA ALA A 5 12.10 3.88 -12.16
C ALA A 5 12.80 4.96 -11.31
N ALA A 6 13.15 6.09 -11.92
CA ALA A 6 13.80 7.21 -11.24
C ALA A 6 12.91 7.86 -10.17
N SER A 7 11.60 7.92 -10.39
CA SER A 7 10.63 8.54 -9.49
C SER A 7 10.16 7.58 -8.40
N THR A 8 9.90 6.32 -8.73
CA THR A 8 9.44 5.30 -7.77
C THR A 8 10.58 4.81 -6.87
N LYS A 9 11.84 4.93 -7.32
CA LYS A 9 13.05 4.47 -6.61
C LYS A 9 13.01 2.99 -6.19
N GLN A 10 12.19 2.19 -6.86
CA GLN A 10 12.02 0.76 -6.60
C GLN A 10 12.93 -0.04 -7.54
N ILE A 11 14.24 0.08 -7.34
CA ILE A 11 15.27 -0.57 -8.15
C ILE A 11 16.01 -1.59 -7.28
N VAL A 12 16.01 -2.86 -7.71
CA VAL A 12 16.77 -3.94 -7.02
C VAL A 12 18.24 -3.88 -7.36
N SER A 13 18.56 -3.57 -8.63
CA SER A 13 19.90 -3.56 -9.17
C SER A 13 20.01 -2.54 -10.31
N ASN A 14 21.17 -1.92 -10.45
CA ASN A 14 21.48 -1.05 -11.59
C ASN A 14 21.73 -1.86 -12.88
N GLU A 15 21.73 -3.18 -12.81
CA GLU A 15 21.90 -4.05 -13.97
C GLU A 15 20.56 -4.35 -14.63
N THR A 16 20.37 -3.76 -15.81
CA THR A 16 19.16 -3.99 -16.61
C THR A 16 19.26 -5.30 -17.40
N TYR A 17 18.19 -6.09 -17.35
CA TYR A 17 18.05 -7.28 -18.19
C TYR A 17 17.86 -6.88 -19.65
N THR A 18 18.76 -7.31 -20.52
CA THR A 18 18.74 -7.01 -21.95
C THR A 18 19.15 -8.23 -22.77
N SER A 19 19.07 -8.12 -24.11
CA SER A 19 19.59 -9.14 -25.00
C SER A 19 21.09 -9.41 -24.83
N LYS A 20 21.84 -8.39 -24.34
CA LYS A 20 23.30 -8.47 -24.09
C LYS A 20 23.65 -8.78 -22.64
N ASN A 21 22.74 -8.53 -21.69
CA ASN A 21 22.92 -8.84 -20.26
C ASN A 21 21.75 -9.65 -19.76
N ARG A 22 21.88 -10.99 -19.74
CA ARG A 22 20.83 -11.91 -19.27
C ARG A 22 20.86 -12.13 -17.75
N SER A 23 21.87 -11.62 -17.04
CA SER A 23 21.98 -11.67 -15.58
C SER A 23 21.37 -10.43 -14.89
N GLY A 24 20.98 -9.42 -15.64
CA GLY A 24 20.33 -8.22 -15.11
C GLY A 24 19.04 -8.54 -14.35
N GLN A 25 18.84 -7.86 -13.23
CA GLN A 25 17.68 -8.09 -12.33
C GLN A 25 16.58 -7.05 -12.50
N SER A 26 16.82 -5.98 -13.26
CA SER A 26 15.87 -4.91 -13.52
C SER A 26 15.38 -4.96 -14.95
N ILE A 27 14.07 -4.93 -15.15
CA ILE A 27 13.45 -4.89 -16.49
C ILE A 27 12.77 -3.53 -16.68
N GLU A 28 13.14 -2.84 -17.76
CA GLU A 28 12.52 -1.57 -18.15
C GLU A 28 11.43 -1.85 -19.18
N PHE A 29 10.20 -1.55 -18.82
CA PHE A 29 9.02 -1.84 -19.65
C PHE A 29 8.62 -0.65 -20.54
N GLY A 30 9.13 0.55 -20.26
CA GLY A 30 8.57 1.77 -20.84
C GLY A 30 7.08 1.90 -20.45
N ILE A 31 6.27 2.57 -21.23
CA ILE A 31 4.83 2.79 -20.97
C ILE A 31 4.04 1.49 -21.31
N ARG A 32 4.23 0.43 -20.51
CA ARG A 32 3.60 -0.89 -20.71
C ARG A 32 3.26 -1.56 -19.38
N GLU A 33 2.46 -0.91 -18.55
CA GLU A 33 2.10 -1.32 -17.21
C GLU A 33 1.40 -2.67 -17.20
N HIS A 34 0.48 -2.89 -18.13
CA HIS A 34 -0.22 -4.18 -18.26
C HIS A 34 0.75 -5.33 -18.54
N SER A 35 1.68 -5.14 -19.48
CA SER A 35 2.71 -6.13 -19.80
C SER A 35 3.64 -6.38 -18.63
N MET A 36 4.03 -5.32 -17.90
CA MET A 36 4.84 -5.45 -16.68
C MET A 36 4.14 -6.35 -15.67
N ALA A 37 2.88 -6.10 -15.36
CA ALA A 37 2.12 -6.91 -14.41
C ALA A 37 1.94 -8.36 -14.88
N ALA A 38 1.70 -8.57 -16.17
CA ALA A 38 1.58 -9.92 -16.74
C ALA A 38 2.90 -10.71 -16.65
N VAL A 39 4.03 -10.05 -16.92
CA VAL A 39 5.36 -10.66 -16.78
C VAL A 39 5.68 -10.98 -15.33
N VAL A 40 5.36 -10.10 -14.38
CA VAL A 40 5.48 -10.36 -12.93
C VAL A 40 4.68 -11.61 -12.54
N ASN A 41 3.44 -11.71 -12.99
CA ASN A 41 2.61 -12.92 -12.75
C ASN A 41 3.26 -14.16 -13.32
N GLY A 42 3.75 -14.09 -14.57
CA GLY A 42 4.39 -15.22 -15.25
C GLY A 42 5.66 -15.70 -14.54
N ILE A 43 6.53 -14.79 -14.09
CA ILE A 43 7.75 -15.12 -13.36
C ILE A 43 7.39 -15.80 -12.03
N ASN A 44 6.49 -15.19 -11.24
CA ASN A 44 6.10 -15.71 -9.93
C ASN A 44 5.34 -17.05 -10.02
N LEU A 45 4.67 -17.33 -11.14
CA LEU A 45 3.98 -18.60 -11.38
C LEU A 45 4.93 -19.70 -11.83
N HIS A 46 5.89 -19.37 -12.71
CA HIS A 46 6.74 -20.36 -13.38
C HIS A 46 8.00 -20.74 -12.58
N SER A 47 8.48 -19.85 -11.71
CA SER A 47 9.81 -20.01 -11.09
C SER A 47 9.75 -19.78 -9.56
N ASN A 48 10.87 -20.12 -8.90
CA ASN A 48 11.11 -19.77 -7.50
C ASN A 48 11.69 -18.35 -7.33
N LEU A 49 11.71 -17.54 -8.39
CA LEU A 49 12.14 -16.16 -8.34
C LEU A 49 11.00 -15.31 -7.79
N PHE A 50 11.37 -14.28 -7.04
CA PHE A 50 10.43 -13.26 -6.61
C PHE A 50 10.53 -12.06 -7.56
N ALA A 51 9.43 -11.73 -8.21
CA ALA A 51 9.33 -10.56 -9.08
C ALA A 51 8.25 -9.61 -8.59
N TYR A 52 8.50 -8.29 -8.71
CA TYR A 52 7.50 -7.27 -8.47
C TYR A 52 7.51 -6.20 -9.56
N GLY A 53 6.37 -5.55 -9.76
CA GLY A 53 6.22 -4.42 -10.67
C GLY A 53 6.04 -3.12 -9.91
N SER A 54 6.56 -2.00 -10.45
CA SER A 54 6.41 -0.69 -9.80
C SER A 54 6.11 0.42 -10.79
N THR A 55 5.17 1.29 -10.41
CA THR A 55 4.79 2.53 -11.10
C THR A 55 4.06 3.47 -10.13
N PHE A 56 3.49 4.60 -10.58
CA PHE A 56 2.60 5.43 -9.76
C PHE A 56 1.25 4.74 -9.56
N LEU A 57 0.58 5.03 -8.44
CA LEU A 57 -0.70 4.39 -8.11
C LEU A 57 -1.77 4.63 -9.18
N VAL A 58 -1.82 5.84 -9.77
CA VAL A 58 -2.79 6.17 -10.84
C VAL A 58 -2.68 5.20 -12.03
N PHE A 59 -1.48 4.73 -12.36
CA PHE A 59 -1.26 3.80 -13.47
C PHE A 59 -1.59 2.34 -13.13
N SER A 60 -2.03 2.05 -11.90
CA SER A 60 -2.64 0.76 -11.57
C SER A 60 -3.88 0.47 -12.42
N ASP A 61 -4.54 1.50 -12.96
CA ASP A 61 -5.67 1.35 -13.87
C ASP A 61 -5.30 0.57 -15.14
N TYR A 62 -4.09 0.82 -15.67
CA TYR A 62 -3.58 0.05 -16.81
C TYR A 62 -3.14 -1.37 -16.44
N MET A 63 -2.89 -1.65 -15.16
CA MET A 63 -2.47 -2.97 -14.65
C MET A 63 -3.64 -3.81 -14.15
N ARG A 64 -4.80 -3.21 -13.92
CA ARG A 64 -5.95 -3.81 -13.25
C ARG A 64 -6.32 -5.23 -13.75
N PRO A 65 -6.42 -5.52 -15.06
CA PRO A 65 -6.75 -6.86 -15.52
C PRO A 65 -5.72 -7.91 -15.07
N SER A 66 -4.43 -7.58 -15.13
CA SER A 66 -3.35 -8.49 -14.70
C SER A 66 -3.31 -8.66 -13.18
N ILE A 67 -3.57 -7.62 -12.40
CA ILE A 67 -3.70 -7.69 -10.93
C ILE A 67 -4.88 -8.58 -10.54
N ARG A 68 -6.04 -8.37 -11.19
CA ARG A 68 -7.23 -9.20 -10.98
C ARG A 68 -6.98 -10.66 -11.33
N LEU A 69 -6.24 -10.91 -12.42
CA LEU A 69 -5.87 -12.27 -12.83
C LEU A 69 -4.93 -12.94 -11.82
N ALA A 70 -3.97 -12.20 -11.24
CA ALA A 70 -3.11 -12.70 -10.16
C ALA A 70 -3.96 -13.17 -8.96
N SER A 71 -4.96 -12.39 -8.58
CA SER A 71 -5.91 -12.76 -7.52
C SER A 71 -6.70 -14.02 -7.88
N LEU A 72 -7.32 -14.06 -9.05
CA LEU A 72 -8.10 -15.20 -9.50
C LEU A 72 -7.29 -16.51 -9.58
N MET A 73 -6.03 -16.41 -9.99
CA MET A 73 -5.07 -17.52 -10.09
C MET A 73 -4.36 -17.83 -8.77
N LYS A 74 -4.57 -17.03 -7.71
CA LYS A 74 -3.92 -17.14 -6.40
C LYS A 74 -2.38 -17.13 -6.49
N ILE A 75 -1.87 -16.20 -7.28
CA ILE A 75 -0.43 -15.98 -7.45
C ILE A 75 0.05 -14.94 -6.44
N SER A 76 1.13 -15.24 -5.71
CA SER A 76 1.77 -14.31 -4.76
C SER A 76 2.56 -13.20 -5.49
N SER A 77 1.91 -12.50 -6.40
CA SER A 77 2.51 -11.36 -7.11
C SER A 77 2.47 -10.10 -6.26
N SER A 78 3.52 -9.30 -6.35
CA SER A 78 3.63 -8.04 -5.62
C SER A 78 3.74 -6.85 -6.56
N PHE A 79 2.98 -5.80 -6.26
CA PHE A 79 2.96 -4.55 -7.01
C PHE A 79 3.21 -3.40 -6.04
N ILE A 80 4.23 -2.58 -6.32
CA ILE A 80 4.62 -1.45 -5.46
C ILE A 80 4.26 -0.16 -6.19
N PHE A 81 3.28 0.55 -5.67
CA PHE A 81 2.83 1.82 -6.19
C PHE A 81 3.29 2.95 -5.29
N THR A 82 3.76 4.03 -5.91
CA THR A 82 4.10 5.27 -5.20
C THR A 82 3.17 6.39 -5.62
N HIS A 83 3.29 7.57 -5.02
CA HIS A 83 2.47 8.75 -5.36
C HIS A 83 0.98 8.46 -5.15
N ASP A 84 0.62 7.97 -3.95
CA ASP A 84 -0.63 7.31 -3.66
C ASP A 84 -1.79 8.25 -3.27
N SER A 85 -1.59 9.57 -3.30
CA SER A 85 -2.60 10.53 -2.86
C SER A 85 -2.48 11.88 -3.55
N ILE A 86 -3.35 12.83 -3.17
CA ILE A 86 -3.32 14.22 -3.62
C ILE A 86 -1.99 14.93 -3.32
N TYR A 87 -1.19 14.41 -2.39
CA TYR A 87 0.16 14.92 -2.09
C TYR A 87 1.22 14.58 -3.15
N LEU A 88 0.82 13.96 -4.24
CA LEU A 88 1.65 13.81 -5.43
C LEU A 88 2.24 15.15 -5.89
N GLY A 89 1.49 16.24 -5.76
CA GLY A 89 1.95 17.59 -6.03
C GLY A 89 1.57 18.11 -7.41
N GLU A 90 2.54 18.70 -8.12
CA GLU A 90 2.35 19.52 -9.31
C GLU A 90 2.05 18.76 -10.61
N ASP A 91 2.14 17.44 -10.63
CA ASP A 91 1.82 16.64 -11.83
C ASP A 91 0.34 16.75 -12.24
N GLY A 92 -0.51 17.21 -11.35
CA GLY A 92 -1.90 17.57 -11.61
C GLY A 92 -2.87 16.40 -11.67
N PRO A 93 -4.12 16.67 -12.09
CA PRO A 93 -5.23 15.73 -11.94
C PRO A 93 -5.09 14.44 -12.75
N THR A 94 -4.30 14.42 -13.81
CA THR A 94 -4.05 13.22 -14.61
C THR A 94 -3.19 12.19 -13.89
N HIS A 95 -2.50 12.58 -12.81
CA HIS A 95 -1.60 11.74 -12.03
C HIS A 95 -2.08 11.53 -10.58
N GLN A 96 -3.06 12.32 -10.14
CA GLN A 96 -3.59 12.26 -8.77
C GLN A 96 -4.60 11.11 -8.62
N PRO A 97 -4.29 10.09 -7.82
CA PRO A 97 -5.25 9.02 -7.56
C PRO A 97 -6.36 9.51 -6.61
N VAL A 98 -7.60 9.18 -6.93
CA VAL A 98 -8.78 9.53 -6.11
C VAL A 98 -9.49 8.25 -5.67
N GLU A 99 -9.96 7.41 -6.62
CA GLU A 99 -10.72 6.19 -6.37
C GLU A 99 -9.84 4.92 -6.37
N HIS A 100 -8.57 5.02 -6.69
CA HIS A 100 -7.69 3.87 -7.00
C HIS A 100 -7.55 2.90 -5.84
N LEU A 101 -7.33 3.40 -4.61
CA LEU A 101 -7.23 2.54 -3.42
C LEU A 101 -8.52 1.76 -3.18
N MET A 102 -9.68 2.44 -3.25
CA MET A 102 -10.97 1.78 -3.10
C MET A 102 -11.22 0.76 -4.19
N SER A 103 -10.93 1.11 -5.42
CA SER A 103 -11.11 0.22 -6.55
C SER A 103 -10.22 -1.03 -6.50
N LEU A 104 -8.99 -0.92 -5.98
CA LEU A 104 -8.12 -2.07 -5.72
C LEU A 104 -8.65 -2.94 -4.57
N ARG A 105 -9.17 -2.34 -3.50
CA ARG A 105 -9.80 -3.07 -2.38
C ARG A 105 -11.00 -3.91 -2.80
N LEU A 106 -11.67 -3.58 -3.90
CA LEU A 106 -12.79 -4.35 -4.44
C LEU A 106 -12.35 -5.63 -5.19
N ILE A 107 -11.05 -5.80 -5.47
CA ILE A 107 -10.56 -7.05 -6.06
C ILE A 107 -10.49 -8.11 -4.95
N PRO A 108 -11.23 -9.22 -5.07
CA PRO A 108 -11.18 -10.28 -4.07
C PRO A 108 -9.77 -10.84 -3.87
N ASP A 109 -9.42 -11.19 -2.64
CA ASP A 109 -8.12 -11.78 -2.28
C ASP A 109 -6.87 -10.92 -2.62
N LEU A 110 -7.04 -9.64 -2.95
CA LEU A 110 -5.94 -8.70 -3.12
C LEU A 110 -5.69 -7.97 -1.79
N ASP A 111 -4.49 -8.10 -1.22
CA ASP A 111 -4.12 -7.35 -0.02
C ASP A 111 -3.55 -5.98 -0.40
N VAL A 112 -4.17 -4.91 0.09
CA VAL A 112 -3.74 -3.52 -0.12
C VAL A 112 -3.10 -2.99 1.16
N ILE A 113 -1.81 -2.70 1.09
CA ILE A 113 -0.94 -2.36 2.21
C ILE A 113 -0.51 -0.89 2.11
N ARG A 114 -0.71 -0.11 3.17
CA ARG A 114 -0.31 1.31 3.27
C ARG A 114 0.37 1.59 4.61
N PRO A 115 1.70 1.41 4.70
CA PRO A 115 2.44 1.66 5.92
C PRO A 115 2.59 3.16 6.22
N SER A 116 2.64 3.53 7.48
CA SER A 116 2.73 4.91 7.98
C SER A 116 4.07 5.25 8.63
N ASN A 117 4.81 4.28 9.12
CA ASN A 117 6.12 4.47 9.75
C ASN A 117 7.12 3.38 9.34
N SER A 118 8.34 3.47 9.85
CA SER A 118 9.44 2.54 9.50
C SER A 118 9.18 1.10 9.92
N ILE A 119 8.48 0.88 11.03
CA ILE A 119 8.16 -0.47 11.53
C ILE A 119 7.10 -1.12 10.66
N GLU A 120 6.02 -0.40 10.36
CA GLU A 120 5.01 -0.90 9.40
C GLU A 120 5.61 -1.14 8.01
N MET A 121 6.57 -0.29 7.58
CA MET A 121 7.28 -0.51 6.31
C MET A 121 8.10 -1.81 6.33
N LEU A 122 8.83 -2.07 7.41
CA LEU A 122 9.57 -3.33 7.58
C LEU A 122 8.64 -4.54 7.52
N HIS A 123 7.51 -4.48 8.24
CA HIS A 123 6.51 -5.55 8.22
C HIS A 123 5.84 -5.70 6.86
N SER A 124 5.61 -4.59 6.14
CA SER A 124 5.08 -4.61 4.78
C SER A 124 6.02 -5.36 3.82
N TYR A 125 7.31 -5.07 3.85
CA TYR A 125 8.27 -5.82 3.03
C TYR A 125 8.37 -7.29 3.46
N ARG A 126 8.40 -7.58 4.76
CA ARG A 126 8.36 -8.97 5.24
C ARG A 126 7.13 -9.70 4.70
N TYR A 127 5.96 -9.03 4.66
CA TYR A 127 4.73 -9.60 4.14
C TYR A 127 4.76 -9.74 2.61
N LEU A 128 5.28 -8.75 1.88
CA LEU A 128 5.43 -8.82 0.42
C LEU A 128 6.26 -10.03 -0.01
N PHE A 129 7.35 -10.32 0.70
CA PHE A 129 8.23 -11.45 0.40
C PHE A 129 7.72 -12.79 0.95
N SER A 130 6.64 -12.81 1.73
CA SER A 130 6.05 -14.04 2.19
C SER A 130 5.33 -14.78 1.06
N ASN A 131 5.50 -16.09 0.99
CA ASN A 131 4.84 -16.93 -0.01
C ASN A 131 3.39 -17.20 0.41
N THR A 132 2.50 -16.25 0.16
CA THR A 132 1.05 -16.39 0.36
C THR A 132 0.36 -16.69 -0.97
N LYS A 133 -0.89 -17.13 -0.91
CA LYS A 133 -1.70 -17.36 -2.12
C LYS A 133 -2.34 -16.08 -2.67
N ASN A 134 -2.14 -14.94 -2.01
CA ASN A 134 -2.77 -13.68 -2.38
C ASN A 134 -1.75 -12.75 -3.04
N PRO A 135 -2.12 -12.07 -4.13
CA PRO A 135 -1.33 -10.95 -4.62
C PRO A 135 -1.39 -9.77 -3.63
N LYS A 136 -0.37 -8.92 -3.67
CA LYS A 136 -0.21 -7.82 -2.73
C LYS A 136 0.10 -6.52 -3.47
N VAL A 137 -0.53 -5.46 -3.02
CA VAL A 137 -0.23 -4.08 -3.42
C VAL A 137 0.37 -3.36 -2.22
N LEU A 138 1.54 -2.79 -2.39
CA LEU A 138 2.13 -1.84 -1.45
C LEU A 138 1.96 -0.43 -2.02
N SER A 139 1.21 0.40 -1.33
CA SER A 139 0.91 1.78 -1.73
C SER A 139 1.67 2.76 -0.84
N LEU A 140 2.51 3.58 -1.46
CA LEU A 140 3.45 4.48 -0.79
C LEU A 140 3.22 5.92 -1.19
N THR A 141 3.35 6.81 -0.24
CA THR A 141 3.27 8.24 -0.48
C THR A 141 4.52 8.79 -1.19
N ARG A 142 4.38 9.96 -1.84
CA ARG A 142 5.50 10.68 -2.47
C ARG A 142 6.32 11.49 -1.48
N GLN A 143 5.64 12.18 -0.57
CA GLN A 143 6.29 13.10 0.36
C GLN A 143 7.02 12.36 1.48
N ASN A 144 8.00 13.03 2.06
CA ASN A 144 8.62 12.59 3.30
C ASN A 144 7.62 12.73 4.45
N LEU A 145 7.50 11.69 5.27
CA LEU A 145 6.67 11.68 6.46
C LEU A 145 7.55 11.78 7.71
N GLU A 146 7.02 12.42 8.75
CA GLU A 146 7.56 12.27 10.08
C GLU A 146 7.42 10.80 10.52
N ASN A 147 8.50 10.20 11.00
CA ASN A 147 8.44 8.82 11.49
C ASN A 147 7.76 8.81 12.86
N LEU A 148 6.55 8.29 12.91
CA LEU A 148 5.76 8.20 14.13
C LEU A 148 6.37 7.17 15.08
N ASP A 149 6.51 7.57 16.36
CA ASP A 149 7.09 6.74 17.42
C ASP A 149 6.06 5.78 18.03
N PHE A 150 5.80 4.69 17.31
CA PHE A 150 5.08 3.53 17.82
C PHE A 150 5.62 2.27 17.16
N SER A 151 5.44 1.15 17.82
CA SER A 151 5.80 -0.17 17.32
C SER A 151 4.60 -1.11 17.35
N VAL A 152 4.68 -2.16 16.56
CA VAL A 152 3.68 -3.23 16.49
C VAL A 152 4.39 -4.55 16.23
N GLU A 153 3.90 -5.62 16.81
CA GLU A 153 4.36 -6.97 16.50
C GLU A 153 3.85 -7.40 15.11
N TYR A 154 4.63 -8.24 14.42
CA TYR A 154 4.30 -8.66 13.06
C TYR A 154 2.93 -9.35 12.96
N GLU A 155 2.60 -10.19 13.93
CA GLU A 155 1.31 -10.90 13.95
C GLU A 155 0.13 -9.93 14.12
N GLU A 156 0.29 -8.88 14.91
CA GLU A 156 -0.74 -7.85 15.07
C GLU A 156 -0.88 -6.99 13.82
N PHE A 157 0.23 -6.64 13.18
CA PHE A 157 0.23 -5.98 11.87
C PHE A 157 -0.57 -6.79 10.83
N LEU A 158 -0.40 -8.12 10.79
CA LEU A 158 -1.11 -9.00 9.87
C LEU A 158 -2.62 -9.06 10.12
N ASN A 159 -3.10 -8.67 11.28
CA ASN A 159 -4.53 -8.61 11.61
C ASN A 159 -5.26 -7.39 11.01
N GLY A 160 -4.56 -6.51 10.30
CA GLY A 160 -5.13 -5.44 9.48
C GLY A 160 -5.33 -4.11 10.19
N GLY A 161 -5.49 -4.05 11.52
CA GLY A 161 -5.62 -2.80 12.25
C GLY A 161 -5.39 -2.96 13.75
N TYR A 162 -4.84 -1.89 14.39
CA TYR A 162 -4.50 -1.89 15.81
C TYR A 162 -4.44 -0.45 16.37
N VAL A 163 -4.57 -0.34 17.70
CA VAL A 163 -4.55 0.95 18.40
C VAL A 163 -3.11 1.43 18.55
N VAL A 164 -2.80 2.62 18.06
CA VAL A 164 -1.49 3.29 18.21
C VAL A 164 -1.51 4.40 19.25
N SER A 165 -2.69 4.90 19.61
CA SER A 165 -2.86 5.89 20.67
C SER A 165 -4.23 5.73 21.32
N GLY A 166 -4.28 5.60 22.65
CA GLY A 166 -5.50 5.42 23.43
C GLY A 166 -6.37 6.68 23.50
N GLY A 167 -7.66 6.45 23.79
CA GLY A 167 -8.71 7.46 23.99
C GLY A 167 -10.08 6.77 24.02
N ASP A 168 -11.15 7.49 24.41
CA ASP A 168 -12.48 6.92 24.62
C ASP A 168 -13.65 7.79 24.18
N GLU A 169 -13.41 9.02 23.70
CA GLU A 169 -14.46 9.89 23.18
C GLU A 169 -14.54 9.88 21.65
N ILE A 170 -13.39 9.93 20.96
CA ILE A 170 -13.31 9.94 19.51
C ILE A 170 -12.34 8.85 19.07
N THR A 171 -12.71 8.04 18.07
CA THR A 171 -11.80 7.10 17.41
C THR A 171 -11.56 7.53 15.98
N ILE A 172 -10.30 7.63 15.58
CA ILE A 172 -9.87 7.96 14.21
C ILE A 172 -9.14 6.75 13.63
N PHE A 173 -9.67 6.21 12.54
CA PHE A 173 -9.02 5.18 11.72
C PHE A 173 -8.25 5.88 10.60
N ALA A 174 -6.99 5.51 10.39
CA ALA A 174 -6.16 6.06 9.33
C ALA A 174 -5.13 5.03 8.85
N SER A 175 -4.60 5.23 7.63
CA SER A 175 -3.55 4.40 7.05
C SER A 175 -2.52 5.27 6.33
N GLY A 176 -1.30 4.78 6.15
CA GLY A 176 -0.28 5.49 5.39
C GLY A 176 -0.04 6.90 5.90
N SER A 177 0.06 7.87 5.01
CA SER A 177 0.34 9.27 5.33
C SER A 177 -0.72 9.94 6.20
N GLU A 178 -1.96 9.46 6.17
CA GLU A 178 -3.07 10.02 6.95
C GLU A 178 -2.91 9.78 8.45
N LEU A 179 -2.05 8.82 8.85
CA LEU A 179 -1.78 8.61 10.26
C LEU A 179 -1.04 9.80 10.89
N ASN A 180 -0.12 10.44 10.17
CA ASN A 180 0.51 11.70 10.61
C ASN A 180 -0.54 12.80 10.81
N LEU A 181 -1.54 12.86 9.92
CA LEU A 181 -2.65 13.80 10.03
C LEU A 181 -3.54 13.51 11.25
N ALA A 182 -3.81 12.22 11.54
CA ALA A 182 -4.56 11.81 12.72
C ALA A 182 -3.86 12.24 14.03
N PHE A 183 -2.54 12.11 14.11
CA PHE A 183 -1.77 12.58 15.26
C PHE A 183 -1.77 14.10 15.37
N ALA A 184 -1.70 14.83 14.26
CA ALA A 184 -1.83 16.30 14.26
C ALA A 184 -3.23 16.74 14.71
N LEU A 185 -4.29 16.07 14.25
CA LEU A 185 -5.67 16.33 14.71
C LEU A 185 -5.82 16.04 16.19
N LYS A 186 -5.27 14.95 16.72
CA LYS A 186 -5.30 14.68 18.16
C LYS A 186 -4.68 15.81 18.99
N LYS A 187 -3.57 16.38 18.54
CA LYS A 187 -2.96 17.54 19.23
C LYS A 187 -3.88 18.76 19.24
N ASN A 188 -4.61 19.00 18.14
CA ASN A 188 -5.53 20.12 18.01
C ASN A 188 -6.86 19.92 18.78
N LEU A 189 -7.25 18.66 18.98
CA LEU A 189 -8.44 18.24 19.73
C LEU A 189 -8.09 17.93 21.19
N SER A 190 -7.26 18.73 21.83
CA SER A 190 -6.73 18.49 23.19
C SER A 190 -7.82 18.42 24.29
N GLU A 191 -9.01 18.95 24.03
CA GLU A 191 -10.17 18.90 24.92
C GLU A 191 -10.88 17.53 24.90
N TYR A 192 -10.56 16.68 23.92
CA TYR A 192 -11.19 15.38 23.71
C TYR A 192 -10.18 14.24 23.92
N SER A 193 -10.68 13.12 24.43
CA SER A 193 -9.93 11.88 24.55
C SER A 193 -9.94 11.13 23.23
N VAL A 194 -8.92 11.37 22.38
CA VAL A 194 -8.84 10.84 21.01
C VAL A 194 -8.02 9.56 20.95
N ARG A 195 -8.64 8.49 20.43
CA ARG A 195 -8.01 7.22 20.06
C ARG A 195 -7.59 7.25 18.59
N ILE A 196 -6.40 6.74 18.28
CA ILE A 196 -5.94 6.57 16.90
C ILE A 196 -5.73 5.08 16.64
N VAL A 197 -6.27 4.61 15.52
CA VAL A 197 -6.12 3.23 15.02
C VAL A 197 -5.39 3.27 13.67
N SER A 198 -4.25 2.60 13.60
CA SER A 198 -3.57 2.35 12.32
C SER A 198 -4.22 1.18 11.59
N VAL A 199 -4.39 1.31 10.27
CA VAL A 199 -4.94 0.28 9.39
C VAL A 199 -3.98 0.01 8.23
N PRO A 200 -2.83 -0.65 8.48
CA PRO A 200 -1.81 -0.83 7.46
C PRO A 200 -2.21 -1.83 6.36
N ILE A 201 -3.13 -2.79 6.62
CA ILE A 201 -3.64 -3.71 5.59
C ILE A 201 -5.15 -3.52 5.46
N LEU A 202 -5.54 -2.72 4.47
CA LEU A 202 -6.90 -2.19 4.33
C LEU A 202 -7.98 -3.27 4.20
N ASN A 203 -7.69 -4.37 3.49
CA ASN A 203 -8.66 -5.44 3.23
C ASN A 203 -8.85 -6.40 4.41
N LYS A 204 -7.96 -6.36 5.41
CA LYS A 204 -8.05 -7.22 6.60
C LYS A 204 -8.82 -6.60 7.75
N LEU A 205 -9.13 -5.32 7.68
CA LEU A 205 -10.01 -4.67 8.66
C LEU A 205 -11.47 -5.01 8.34
N ASN A 206 -11.98 -6.08 8.93
CA ASN A 206 -13.39 -6.44 8.84
C ASN A 206 -14.27 -5.67 9.86
N PRO A 207 -15.61 -5.67 9.73
CA PRO A 207 -16.50 -4.94 10.62
C PRO A 207 -16.39 -5.33 12.10
N GLU A 208 -16.17 -6.61 12.41
CA GLU A 208 -16.01 -7.10 13.78
C GLU A 208 -14.72 -6.58 14.41
N LYS A 209 -13.61 -6.64 13.68
CA LYS A 209 -12.34 -6.08 14.12
C LYS A 209 -12.43 -4.56 14.27
N ALA A 210 -13.04 -3.85 13.33
CA ALA A 210 -13.26 -2.41 13.45
C ALA A 210 -14.09 -2.07 14.68
N ALA A 211 -15.16 -2.83 14.97
CA ALA A 211 -15.98 -2.66 16.16
C ALA A 211 -15.20 -2.90 17.45
N SER A 212 -14.30 -3.88 17.49
CA SER A 212 -13.46 -4.15 18.66
C SER A 212 -12.39 -3.08 18.92
N LEU A 213 -11.94 -2.39 17.89
CA LEU A 213 -10.91 -1.34 18.01
C LEU A 213 -11.48 0.02 18.40
N LYS A 214 -12.75 0.28 18.07
CA LYS A 214 -13.41 1.51 18.52
C LYS A 214 -13.83 1.39 19.98
N ASN A 215 -13.60 2.45 20.74
CA ASN A 215 -14.06 2.56 22.13
C ASN A 215 -14.47 4.03 22.39
N SER A 216 -15.47 4.51 21.63
CA SER A 216 -15.79 5.93 21.59
C SER A 216 -17.19 6.20 21.12
N LYS A 217 -17.69 7.39 21.43
CA LYS A 217 -19.00 7.89 20.96
C LYS A 217 -18.99 8.24 19.49
N PHE A 218 -17.86 8.78 19.00
CA PHE A 218 -17.70 9.22 17.62
C PHE A 218 -16.58 8.44 16.95
N THR A 219 -16.77 8.08 15.70
CA THR A 219 -15.79 7.32 14.90
C THR A 219 -15.65 7.96 13.53
N PHE A 220 -14.42 8.22 13.10
CA PHE A 220 -14.08 8.81 11.82
C PHE A 220 -13.03 7.96 11.11
N SER A 221 -13.02 7.98 9.79
CA SER A 221 -11.88 7.57 8.96
C SER A 221 -11.25 8.79 8.30
N LEU A 222 -9.93 8.78 8.19
CA LEU A 222 -9.16 9.78 7.42
C LEU A 222 -8.61 9.10 6.17
N GLU A 223 -9.03 9.58 5.02
CA GLU A 223 -8.61 9.06 3.72
C GLU A 223 -8.37 10.22 2.75
N LEU A 224 -7.22 10.22 2.08
CA LEU A 224 -6.85 11.21 1.04
C LEU A 224 -7.31 10.78 -0.37
N GLY A 225 -8.21 9.84 -0.44
CA GLY A 225 -8.94 9.39 -1.61
C GLY A 225 -10.43 9.47 -1.37
N LYS A 226 -11.21 9.11 -2.39
CA LYS A 226 -12.66 8.98 -2.25
C LYS A 226 -13.00 7.69 -1.49
N SER A 227 -13.64 7.80 -0.34
CA SER A 227 -14.31 6.71 0.36
C SER A 227 -15.76 6.57 -0.10
N VAL A 228 -16.30 5.37 -0.04
CA VAL A 228 -17.71 5.07 -0.32
C VAL A 228 -18.40 4.69 0.97
#